data_26431dbdd2e3570afdd95c87262d5b94
#
_entry.id   26431dbdd2e3570afdd95c87262d5b94
#
_cell.length_a   1.000
_cell.length_b   1.000
_cell.length_c   1.000
_cell.angle_alpha   90.00
_cell.angle_beta   90.00
_cell.angle_gamma   90.00
#
_symmetry.space_group_name_H-M   'P 1'
#
loop_
_entity.id
_entity.type
_entity.pdbx_description
1 polymer ?
#
loop_
_entity_poly.entity_id
_entity_poly.type
_entity_poly.pdbx_seq_one_letter_code
_entity_poly.pdbx_strand_id
1 'polypeptide(L)'
;MTDSIRGVDAMMAFMAAITRHQAARWSPQSGIELVFQFGNHGHELMLQIHPGKHYPGLYRRLLERRYQQAAEYDGCHLCLNGSDVLILWWPLPPASDTYAQRVEQLFTLAELTLPPLATTRAQKERNVPRFVR
;
A
#
# COMPACT_ATOMS: atom_id res chain seq x y z
N MET A 1 22.01 -8.75 7.46
CA MET A 1 21.08 -9.18 7.54
C MET A 1 20.42 -9.40 6.35
N THR A 2 19.62 -9.57 6.11
CA THR A 2 18.94 -10.20 5.07
C THR A 2 17.79 -9.39 4.60
N ASP A 3 17.99 -8.08 4.49
CA ASP A 3 16.90 -7.24 4.11
C ASP A 3 16.38 -7.53 2.72
N SER A 4 17.27 -7.86 1.81
CA SER A 4 16.79 -8.14 0.47
C SER A 4 15.98 -9.40 0.41
N ILE A 5 16.32 -10.40 1.21
CA ILE A 5 15.54 -11.58 1.25
C ILE A 5 14.19 -11.26 1.78
N ARG A 6 14.10 -10.36 2.70
CA ARG A 6 12.86 -10.07 3.29
C ARG A 6 11.98 -9.17 2.46
N GLY A 7 12.40 -8.79 1.26
CA GLY A 7 11.53 -8.01 0.41
C GLY A 7 10.18 -8.65 0.20
N VAL A 8 10.17 -9.85 -0.34
CA VAL A 8 8.93 -10.57 -0.56
C VAL A 8 8.40 -11.16 0.74
N ASP A 9 9.29 -11.70 1.57
CA ASP A 9 8.85 -12.28 2.83
C ASP A 9 8.24 -11.24 3.75
N ALA A 10 8.80 -10.03 3.77
CA ALA A 10 8.25 -8.96 4.60
C ALA A 10 6.88 -8.54 4.10
N MET A 11 6.67 -8.49 2.80
CA MET A 11 5.37 -8.17 2.26
C MET A 11 4.36 -9.23 2.64
N MET A 12 4.72 -10.51 2.53
CA MET A 12 3.81 -11.58 2.88
C MET A 12 3.49 -11.57 4.36
N ALA A 13 4.48 -11.28 5.20
CA ALA A 13 4.24 -11.18 6.63
C ALA A 13 3.31 -10.00 6.94
N PHE A 14 3.48 -8.88 6.26
CA PHE A 14 2.62 -7.74 6.46
C PHE A 14 1.19 -8.07 6.04
N MET A 15 1.03 -8.68 4.88
CA MET A 15 -0.31 -9.05 4.40
C MET A 15 -0.97 -10.06 5.31
N ALA A 16 -0.21 -11.01 5.84
CA ALA A 16 -0.77 -11.96 6.79
C ALA A 16 -1.21 -11.27 8.07
N ALA A 17 -0.43 -10.30 8.54
CA ALA A 17 -0.79 -9.57 9.76
C ALA A 17 -2.08 -8.79 9.57
N ILE A 18 -2.24 -8.09 8.44
CA ILE A 18 -3.46 -7.33 8.25
C ILE A 18 -4.67 -8.24 8.06
N THR A 19 -4.47 -9.43 7.50
CA THR A 19 -5.55 -10.40 7.40
C THR A 19 -6.02 -10.83 8.78
N ARG A 20 -5.09 -10.88 9.74
CA ARG A 20 -5.44 -11.23 11.11
C ARG A 20 -5.74 -10.00 11.95
N HIS A 21 -5.80 -8.82 11.34
CA HIS A 21 -6.09 -7.56 12.02
C HIS A 21 -5.06 -7.27 13.11
N GLN A 22 -3.80 -7.52 12.82
CA GLN A 22 -2.70 -7.25 13.74
C GLN A 22 -1.87 -6.11 13.20
N ALA A 23 -1.47 -5.19 14.06
CA ALA A 23 -0.66 -4.05 13.66
C ALA A 23 0.65 -4.51 13.04
N ALA A 24 1.08 -3.81 12.01
CA ALA A 24 2.29 -4.20 11.29
C ALA A 24 2.87 -3.01 10.54
N ARG A 25 4.16 -3.11 10.24
CA ARG A 25 4.87 -2.12 9.45
C ARG A 25 5.67 -2.82 8.40
N TRP A 26 5.86 -2.18 7.27
CA TRP A 26 6.63 -2.76 6.18
C TRP A 26 7.21 -1.63 5.35
N SER A 27 8.51 -1.70 5.07
CA SER A 27 9.17 -0.74 4.21
C SER A 27 9.48 -1.44 2.89
N PRO A 28 8.66 -1.24 1.86
CA PRO A 28 8.90 -1.90 0.57
C PRO A 28 10.15 -1.40 -0.12
N GLN A 29 10.53 -0.19 0.15
CA GLN A 29 11.79 0.35 -0.35
C GLN A 29 12.21 1.50 0.53
N SER A 30 13.45 1.91 0.40
CA SER A 30 13.97 2.99 1.22
C SER A 30 13.12 4.23 1.06
N GLY A 31 12.74 4.84 2.16
CA GLY A 31 11.94 6.06 2.13
C GLY A 31 10.46 5.88 1.96
N ILE A 32 9.99 4.64 1.81
CA ILE A 32 8.56 4.33 1.70
C ILE A 32 8.20 3.39 2.84
N GLU A 33 7.17 3.70 3.59
CA GLU A 33 6.76 2.85 4.70
C GLU A 33 5.25 2.67 4.70
N LEU A 34 4.80 1.44 4.89
CA LEU A 34 3.39 1.14 4.99
C LEU A 34 3.11 0.71 6.42
N VAL A 35 2.09 1.28 7.04
CA VAL A 35 1.76 1.04 8.44
C VAL A 35 0.30 0.64 8.54
N PHE A 36 0.03 -0.46 9.22
CA PHE A 36 -1.32 -0.86 9.54
C PHE A 36 -1.42 -0.83 11.06
N GLN A 37 -2.35 -0.07 11.59
CA GLN A 37 -2.44 0.10 13.02
C GLN A 37 -3.89 0.32 13.43
N PHE A 38 -4.14 0.26 14.74
CA PHE A 38 -5.45 0.45 15.28
C PHE A 38 -5.51 1.89 15.79
N GLY A 39 -6.36 2.69 15.20
CA GLY A 39 -6.49 4.09 15.58
C GLY A 39 -7.74 4.31 16.41
N ASN A 40 -8.11 5.55 16.57
CA ASN A 40 -9.24 5.93 17.44
C ASN A 40 -10.57 5.39 16.91
N HIS A 41 -10.68 5.23 15.61
CA HIS A 41 -11.95 4.82 15.02
C HIS A 41 -11.87 3.46 14.38
N GLY A 42 -10.89 2.65 14.73
CA GLY A 42 -10.72 1.33 14.18
C GLY A 42 -9.38 1.20 13.47
N HIS A 43 -9.27 0.23 12.59
CA HIS A 43 -8.02 -0.01 11.89
C HIS A 43 -7.80 1.06 10.83
N GLU A 44 -6.54 1.36 10.58
CA GLU A 44 -6.20 2.32 9.54
C GLU A 44 -4.91 1.89 8.85
N LEU A 45 -4.79 2.29 7.60
CA LEU A 45 -3.65 1.97 6.78
C LEU A 45 -3.02 3.28 6.34
N MET A 46 -1.71 3.41 6.47
CA MET A 46 -1.01 4.62 6.05
C MET A 46 0.17 4.27 5.20
N LEU A 47 0.31 4.97 4.07
CA LEU A 47 1.49 4.87 3.26
C LEU A 47 2.25 6.17 3.44
N GLN A 48 3.50 6.09 3.85
CA GLN A 48 4.32 7.26 4.13
C GLN A 48 5.44 7.36 3.11
N ILE A 49 5.55 8.51 2.47
CA ILE A 49 6.61 8.76 1.50
C ILE A 49 7.49 9.85 2.07
N HIS A 50 8.72 9.49 2.43
CA HIS A 50 9.63 10.41 3.08
C HIS A 50 10.27 11.36 2.08
N PRO A 51 10.78 12.51 2.54
CA PRO A 51 11.24 13.56 1.61
C PRO A 51 12.23 13.10 0.55
N GLY A 52 13.06 12.14 0.87
CA GLY A 52 14.03 11.67 -0.11
C GLY A 52 13.41 10.91 -1.27
N LYS A 53 12.15 10.57 -1.18
CA LYS A 53 11.48 9.78 -2.21
C LYS A 53 10.39 10.52 -2.94
N HIS A 54 10.04 11.72 -2.55
CA HIS A 54 9.06 12.41 -3.36
C HIS A 54 9.72 13.58 -4.06
N TYR A 55 9.15 13.95 -5.18
CA TYR A 55 9.70 14.97 -6.04
C TYR A 55 8.79 16.20 -6.01
N PRO A 56 9.28 17.35 -6.45
CA PRO A 56 8.44 18.53 -6.45
C PRO A 56 7.17 18.28 -7.25
N GLY A 57 6.05 18.62 -6.67
CA GLY A 57 4.77 18.41 -7.34
C GLY A 57 4.11 17.08 -7.11
N LEU A 58 4.78 16.14 -6.44
CA LEU A 58 4.18 14.84 -6.20
C LEU A 58 2.88 14.95 -5.41
N TYR A 59 2.87 15.70 -4.33
CA TYR A 59 1.69 15.83 -3.50
C TYR A 59 0.50 16.33 -4.32
N ARG A 60 0.74 17.37 -5.12
CA ARG A 60 -0.31 17.92 -5.95
C ARG A 60 -0.79 16.89 -6.97
N ARG A 61 0.14 16.16 -7.57
CA ARG A 61 -0.21 15.14 -8.55
C ARG A 61 -1.10 14.05 -7.94
N LEU A 62 -0.76 13.61 -6.73
CA LEU A 62 -1.56 12.59 -6.09
C LEU A 62 -2.92 13.12 -5.64
N LEU A 63 -2.98 14.38 -5.20
CA LEU A 63 -4.26 14.99 -4.88
C LEU A 63 -5.15 15.06 -6.11
N GLU A 64 -4.58 15.41 -7.25
CA GLU A 64 -5.35 15.47 -8.47
C GLU A 64 -5.88 14.10 -8.87
N ARG A 65 -5.05 13.08 -8.76
CA ARG A 65 -5.48 11.73 -9.07
C ARG A 65 -6.58 11.28 -8.13
N ARG A 66 -6.41 11.56 -6.85
CA ARG A 66 -7.42 11.21 -5.85
C ARG A 66 -8.75 11.89 -6.20
N TYR A 67 -8.70 13.14 -6.62
CA TYR A 67 -9.89 13.87 -6.96
C TYR A 67 -10.54 13.31 -8.23
N GLN A 68 -9.74 13.01 -9.24
CA GLN A 68 -10.26 12.49 -10.49
C GLN A 68 -10.87 11.12 -10.36
N GLN A 69 -10.39 10.33 -9.40
CA GLN A 69 -10.90 8.99 -9.18
C GLN A 69 -11.52 8.90 -7.79
N ALA A 70 -12.34 9.87 -7.45
CA ALA A 70 -12.84 10.03 -6.11
C ALA A 70 -13.60 8.81 -5.62
N ALA A 71 -14.37 8.16 -6.48
CA ALA A 71 -15.13 7.01 -6.03
C ALA A 71 -14.23 5.84 -5.64
N GLU A 72 -13.13 5.67 -6.38
CA GLU A 72 -12.21 4.57 -6.10
C GLU A 72 -11.43 4.79 -4.82
N TYR A 73 -11.11 6.03 -4.51
CA TYR A 73 -10.29 6.33 -3.34
C TYR A 73 -11.10 7.02 -2.24
N ASP A 74 -12.39 6.76 -2.21
CA ASP A 74 -13.25 7.36 -1.21
C ASP A 74 -12.76 6.99 0.20
N GLY A 75 -12.62 7.98 1.05
CA GLY A 75 -12.12 7.77 2.41
C GLY A 75 -10.63 7.85 2.55
N CYS A 76 -9.89 7.89 1.45
CA CYS A 76 -8.45 8.04 1.51
C CYS A 76 -8.10 9.53 1.61
N HIS A 77 -7.24 9.86 2.55
CA HIS A 77 -6.83 11.25 2.77
C HIS A 77 -5.34 11.40 2.53
N LEU A 78 -4.94 12.54 2.00
CA LEU A 78 -3.53 12.82 1.77
C LEU A 78 -3.15 14.04 2.57
N CYS A 79 -1.99 14.01 3.18
CA CYS A 79 -1.49 15.19 3.87
C CYS A 79 0.03 15.19 3.87
N LEU A 80 0.59 16.37 4.15
CA LEU A 80 2.02 16.53 4.26
C LEU A 80 2.26 16.98 5.69
N ASN A 81 3.04 16.23 6.45
CA ASN A 81 3.22 16.61 7.86
C ASN A 81 4.37 17.61 8.01
N GLY A 82 4.64 18.00 9.25
CA GLY A 82 5.65 19.02 9.50
C GLY A 82 7.07 18.63 9.16
N SER A 83 7.32 17.34 8.93
CA SER A 83 8.63 16.85 8.49
C SER A 83 8.66 16.57 7.01
N ASP A 84 7.69 17.07 6.27
CA ASP A 84 7.58 16.87 4.82
C ASP A 84 7.40 15.41 4.43
N VAL A 85 6.85 14.60 5.32
CA VAL A 85 6.47 13.25 4.96
C VAL A 85 5.08 13.31 4.34
N LEU A 86 4.93 12.75 3.15
CA LEU A 86 3.64 12.70 2.49
C LEU A 86 2.93 11.44 2.96
N ILE A 87 1.73 11.59 3.49
CA ILE A 87 0.99 10.50 4.10
C ILE A 87 -0.30 10.30 3.35
N LEU A 88 -0.52 9.05 2.90
CA LEU A 88 -1.79 8.64 2.35
C LEU A 88 -2.44 7.77 3.42
N TRP A 89 -3.55 8.21 3.97
CA TRP A 89 -4.17 7.61 5.13
C TRP A 89 -5.56 7.13 4.78
N TRP A 90 -5.88 5.90 5.13
CA TRP A 90 -7.16 5.31 4.79
C TRP A 90 -7.72 4.56 6.01
N PRO A 91 -8.75 5.10 6.66
CA PRO A 91 -9.43 4.34 7.71
C PRO A 91 -10.14 3.15 7.07
N LEU A 92 -10.10 2.02 7.76
CA LEU A 92 -10.62 0.78 7.19
C LEU A 92 -11.86 0.34 7.94
N PRO A 93 -12.85 -0.23 7.25
CA PRO A 93 -14.03 -0.72 7.92
C PRO A 93 -13.69 -1.93 8.78
N PRO A 94 -14.40 -2.12 9.90
CA PRO A 94 -14.13 -3.28 10.73
C PRO A 94 -14.54 -4.56 10.01
N ALA A 95 -13.87 -5.63 10.36
CA ALA A 95 -14.22 -6.97 9.87
C ALA A 95 -14.24 -7.06 8.35
N SER A 96 -13.42 -6.27 7.68
CA SER A 96 -13.39 -6.31 6.24
C SER A 96 -12.35 -7.30 5.76
N ASP A 97 -12.60 -7.97 4.68
CA ASP A 97 -11.61 -8.84 4.06
C ASP A 97 -11.01 -8.18 2.83
N THR A 98 -11.17 -6.86 2.68
CA THR A 98 -10.63 -6.16 1.53
C THR A 98 -9.38 -5.36 1.86
N TYR A 99 -8.76 -5.62 3.00
CA TYR A 99 -7.60 -4.85 3.41
C TYR A 99 -6.44 -4.97 2.42
N ALA A 100 -6.20 -6.17 1.91
CA ALA A 100 -5.13 -6.34 0.93
C ALA A 100 -5.41 -5.53 -0.33
N GLN A 101 -6.66 -5.43 -0.72
CA GLN A 101 -7.03 -4.63 -1.87
C GLN A 101 -6.75 -3.16 -1.61
N ARG A 102 -6.94 -2.71 -0.38
CA ARG A 102 -6.63 -1.32 -0.03
C ARG A 102 -5.13 -1.05 -0.15
N VAL A 103 -4.30 -2.02 0.19
CA VAL A 103 -2.86 -1.87 0.03
C VAL A 103 -2.54 -1.67 -1.45
N GLU A 104 -3.13 -2.47 -2.32
CA GLU A 104 -2.90 -2.31 -3.75
C GLU A 104 -3.37 -0.96 -4.25
N GLN A 105 -4.50 -0.50 -3.76
CA GLN A 105 -5.02 0.79 -4.18
C GLN A 105 -4.12 1.94 -3.72
N LEU A 106 -3.57 1.85 -2.52
CA LEU A 106 -2.64 2.88 -2.06
C LEU A 106 -1.38 2.92 -2.92
N PHE A 107 -0.85 1.76 -3.27
CA PHE A 107 0.33 1.72 -4.13
C PHE A 107 0.01 2.30 -5.51
N THR A 108 -1.15 1.98 -6.05
CA THR A 108 -1.55 2.53 -7.34
C THR A 108 -1.70 4.05 -7.26
N LEU A 109 -2.35 4.55 -6.22
CA LEU A 109 -2.52 5.99 -6.06
C LEU A 109 -1.17 6.68 -5.96
N ALA A 110 -0.25 6.11 -5.21
CA ALA A 110 1.07 6.70 -5.01
C ALA A 110 2.03 6.44 -6.16
N GLU A 111 1.58 5.74 -7.20
CA GLU A 111 2.41 5.43 -8.36
C GLU A 111 3.59 4.54 -8.00
N LEU A 112 3.36 3.63 -7.07
CA LEU A 112 4.37 2.67 -6.66
C LEU A 112 3.98 1.29 -7.16
N THR A 113 4.97 0.43 -7.30
CA THR A 113 4.74 -0.93 -7.78
C THR A 113 4.92 -1.90 -6.63
N LEU A 114 3.93 -2.76 -6.44
CA LEU A 114 4.05 -3.81 -5.45
C LEU A 114 4.97 -4.91 -5.97
N PRO A 115 5.78 -5.50 -5.11
CA PRO A 115 6.56 -6.66 -5.52
C PRO A 115 5.64 -7.81 -5.91
N PRO A 116 6.03 -8.63 -6.86
CA PRO A 116 5.18 -9.75 -7.25
C PRO A 116 5.09 -10.77 -6.12
N LEU A 117 3.91 -11.35 -5.98
CA LEU A 117 3.66 -12.38 -5.01
C LEU A 117 3.68 -13.73 -5.69
N ALA A 118 3.97 -14.76 -4.91
CA ALA A 118 3.94 -16.10 -5.44
C ALA A 118 2.59 -16.45 -6.03
N THR A 119 1.53 -16.05 -5.35
CA THR A 119 0.20 -16.34 -5.85
C THR A 119 -0.05 -15.64 -7.17
N THR A 120 0.47 -14.45 -7.33
CA THR A 120 0.30 -13.76 -8.58
C THR A 120 1.03 -14.49 -9.69
N ARG A 121 2.21 -15.00 -9.40
CA ARG A 121 2.90 -15.76 -10.40
C ARG A 121 2.13 -17.00 -10.79
N ALA A 122 1.58 -17.70 -9.84
CA ALA A 122 0.81 -18.88 -10.13
C ALA A 122 -0.38 -18.55 -11.00
N GLN A 123 -1.02 -17.46 -10.75
CA GLN A 123 -2.13 -17.05 -11.58
C GLN A 123 -1.70 -16.73 -12.99
N LYS A 124 -0.58 -16.08 -13.13
CA LYS A 124 -0.11 -15.81 -14.44
C LYS A 124 0.24 -17.06 -15.19
N GLU A 125 0.85 -17.99 -14.51
CA GLU A 125 1.18 -19.24 -15.15
C GLU A 125 -0.04 -19.98 -15.59
N ARG A 126 -1.10 -19.95 -14.81
CA ARG A 126 -2.32 -20.58 -15.22
C ARG A 126 -2.95 -19.88 -16.39
N ASN A 127 -2.78 -18.59 -16.47
CA ASN A 127 -3.38 -17.88 -17.55
C ASN A 127 -2.65 -18.04 -18.83
N VAL A 128 -1.36 -18.15 -18.78
CA VAL A 128 -0.59 -18.25 -19.97
C VAL A 128 -0.94 -19.44 -20.81
N PRO A 129 -1.02 -20.62 -20.25
CA PRO A 129 -1.27 -21.77 -21.10
C PRO A 129 -2.58 -21.72 -21.81
N ARG A 130 -3.51 -20.96 -21.33
CA ARG A 130 -4.71 -21.01 -21.92
C ARG A 130 -4.65 -20.47 -23.20
N PHE A 131 -3.75 -19.73 -23.46
CA PHE A 131 -3.74 -19.27 -24.56
C PHE A 131 -2.85 -19.75 -25.29
N VAL A 132 -2.54 -20.30 -25.00
CA VAL A 132 -1.72 -20.79 -25.58
C VAL A 132 -2.09 -21.75 -25.98
N ARG A 133 -2.88 -21.83 -25.95
CA ARG A 133 -3.19 -22.72 -26.09
C ARG A 133 -3.68 -22.86 -26.58
#